data_12c8a18dd13a1d72478409346b5279ea
#
_entry.id   12c8a18dd13a1d72478409346b5279ea
#
_cell.length_a   1.000
_cell.length_b   1.000
_cell.length_c   1.000
_cell.angle_alpha   90.00
_cell.angle_beta   90.00
_cell.angle_gamma   90.00
#
_symmetry.space_group_name_H-M   'P 1'
#
loop_
_entity.id
_entity.type
_entity.pdbx_description
1 polymer ?
#
loop_
_entity_poly.entity_id
_entity_poly.type
_entity_poly.pdbx_seq_one_letter_code
_entity_poly.pdbx_strand_id
1 'polypeptide(L)'
;MNLTDWLGYIESTHPSTIDLTLERIRIVLERLNLNVSFPIISVGGTNGKGSTCSILESIYKEAGYKVACYTSPHFLHFNERIKIQGVAVSDGLICEAFSKIESAREEVTLTYFEYGTIAAMIIFSEADVDVAVLEVGLGGRLDAVNVFDADCAVVTTVDLDHMDYLGHTREAIGFEKAGIIKPSSAILGIVCKMPAIPKTEPDNFLFRAIKIPKGTPIMIARNKDKPTATKY
;
A
#
# COMPACT_ATOMS: atom_id res chain seq x y z
N MET A 1 -3.47 20.71 18.08
CA MET A 1 -3.00 19.49 18.79
C MET A 1 -1.61 19.16 18.32
N ASN A 2 -0.69 18.73 19.20
CA ASN A 2 0.58 18.17 18.80
C ASN A 2 0.40 16.71 18.33
N LEU A 3 1.44 16.06 17.80
CA LEU A 3 1.32 14.71 17.25
C LEU A 3 0.92 13.67 18.31
N THR A 4 1.46 13.76 19.52
CA THR A 4 1.12 12.84 20.61
C THR A 4 -0.35 12.93 21.00
N ASP A 5 -0.89 14.15 21.07
CA ASP A 5 -2.31 14.37 21.35
C ASP A 5 -3.19 13.81 20.24
N TRP A 6 -2.79 14.01 18.97
CA TRP A 6 -3.49 13.44 17.83
C TRP A 6 -3.51 11.91 17.88
N LEU A 7 -2.38 11.27 18.12
CA LEU A 7 -2.29 9.81 18.18
C LEU A 7 -3.18 9.23 19.27
N GLY A 8 -3.19 9.83 20.48
CA GLY A 8 -4.09 9.42 21.56
C GLY A 8 -5.57 9.63 21.21
N TYR A 9 -5.88 10.71 20.49
CA TYR A 9 -7.24 10.98 20.03
C TYR A 9 -7.72 9.95 19.00
N ILE A 10 -6.97 9.72 17.93
CA ILE A 10 -7.38 8.81 16.85
C ILE A 10 -7.49 7.34 17.29
N GLU A 11 -6.75 6.92 18.31
CA GLU A 11 -6.92 5.59 18.91
C GLU A 11 -8.32 5.38 19.52
N SER A 12 -8.98 6.46 19.94
CA SER A 12 -10.29 6.42 20.58
C SER A 12 -11.46 6.68 19.63
N THR A 13 -11.21 7.05 18.37
CA THR A 13 -12.26 7.47 17.42
C THR A 13 -13.08 6.32 16.88
N HIS A 14 -12.56 5.10 16.92
CA HIS A 14 -13.24 3.90 16.42
C HIS A 14 -13.30 2.81 17.50
N PRO A 15 -14.43 2.10 17.63
CA PRO A 15 -14.59 1.09 18.70
C PRO A 15 -13.71 -0.15 18.52
N SER A 16 -13.26 -0.43 17.29
CA SER A 16 -12.43 -1.59 16.96
C SER A 16 -11.06 -1.16 16.48
N THR A 17 -10.00 -1.76 16.99
CA THR A 17 -8.63 -1.53 16.53
C THR A 17 -8.43 -1.98 15.08
N ILE A 18 -9.09 -3.05 14.69
CA ILE A 18 -9.09 -3.64 13.35
C ILE A 18 -10.53 -3.76 12.88
N ASP A 19 -10.82 -3.15 11.75
CA ASP A 19 -12.10 -3.25 11.06
C ASP A 19 -11.84 -3.28 9.55
N LEU A 20 -12.02 -4.46 8.96
CA LEU A 20 -11.69 -4.73 7.56
C LEU A 20 -12.87 -4.39 6.66
N THR A 21 -13.07 -3.10 6.40
CA THR A 21 -14.01 -2.58 5.40
C THR A 21 -13.36 -1.41 4.65
N LEU A 22 -13.90 -1.06 3.48
CA LEU A 22 -13.42 0.07 2.70
C LEU A 22 -14.46 1.21 2.59
N GLU A 23 -15.66 1.01 3.12
CA GLU A 23 -16.75 2.00 2.97
C GLU A 23 -16.41 3.31 3.67
N ARG A 24 -15.98 3.26 4.92
CA ARG A 24 -15.68 4.45 5.72
C ARG A 24 -14.58 5.29 5.09
N ILE A 25 -13.46 4.66 4.74
CA ILE A 25 -12.33 5.36 4.13
C ILE A 25 -12.70 5.97 2.77
N ARG A 26 -13.54 5.31 1.97
CA ARG A 26 -14.03 5.85 0.68
C ARG A 26 -14.85 7.12 0.88
N ILE A 27 -15.78 7.13 1.83
CA ILE A 27 -16.58 8.32 2.12
C ILE A 27 -15.68 9.51 2.45
N VAL A 28 -14.68 9.31 3.31
CA VAL A 28 -13.78 10.40 3.71
C VAL A 28 -12.90 10.85 2.55
N LEU A 29 -12.40 9.93 1.72
CA LEU A 29 -11.60 10.26 0.53
C LEU A 29 -12.42 11.05 -0.52
N GLU A 30 -13.68 10.69 -0.73
CA GLU A 30 -14.58 11.44 -1.61
C GLU A 30 -14.78 12.88 -1.11
N ARG A 31 -14.98 13.08 0.20
CA ARG A 31 -15.11 14.41 0.81
C ARG A 31 -13.81 15.22 0.73
N LEU A 32 -12.67 14.57 0.89
CA LEU A 32 -11.34 15.20 0.74
C LEU A 32 -11.05 15.61 -0.71
N ASN A 33 -11.73 15.00 -1.68
CA ASN A 33 -11.47 15.18 -3.12
C ASN A 33 -9.98 15.09 -3.46
N LEU A 34 -9.32 14.07 -2.89
CA LEU A 34 -7.88 13.88 -3.00
C LEU A 34 -7.49 13.47 -4.43
N ASN A 35 -6.67 14.29 -5.07
CA ASN A 35 -6.13 13.96 -6.39
C ASN A 35 -4.83 13.17 -6.26
N VAL A 36 -4.86 11.90 -6.65
CA VAL A 36 -3.68 11.02 -6.71
C VAL A 36 -3.25 10.90 -8.16
N SER A 37 -2.16 11.61 -8.53
CA SER A 37 -1.66 11.70 -9.90
C SER A 37 -0.38 10.90 -10.17
N PHE A 38 0.14 10.21 -9.16
CA PHE A 38 1.36 9.39 -9.22
C PHE A 38 1.05 7.89 -9.19
N PRO A 39 1.90 7.06 -9.81
CA PRO A 39 1.78 5.61 -9.74
C PRO A 39 1.92 5.08 -8.31
N ILE A 40 1.13 4.04 -8.00
CA ILE A 40 1.11 3.37 -6.71
C ILE A 40 1.62 1.94 -6.87
N ILE A 41 2.56 1.55 -5.99
CA ILE A 41 3.03 0.18 -5.82
C ILE A 41 2.54 -0.32 -4.47
N SER A 42 1.61 -1.27 -4.46
CA SER A 42 1.14 -1.90 -3.21
C SER A 42 1.90 -3.18 -2.92
N VAL A 43 2.38 -3.33 -1.70
CA VAL A 43 3.18 -4.47 -1.25
C VAL A 43 2.44 -5.21 -0.14
N GLY A 44 1.92 -6.40 -0.46
CA GLY A 44 1.27 -7.31 0.48
C GLY A 44 2.11 -8.57 0.75
N GLY A 45 1.72 -9.35 1.73
CA GLY A 45 2.38 -10.61 2.07
C GLY A 45 2.38 -10.92 3.56
N THR A 46 2.77 -12.12 3.93
CA THR A 46 2.94 -12.49 5.35
C THR A 46 4.23 -11.89 5.88
N ASN A 47 5.36 -12.17 5.25
CA ASN A 47 6.69 -11.69 5.64
C ASN A 47 7.37 -10.93 4.49
N GLY A 48 8.31 -10.04 4.83
CA GLY A 48 9.15 -9.37 3.85
C GLY A 48 8.53 -8.12 3.20
N LYS A 49 7.32 -7.69 3.60
CA LYS A 49 6.68 -6.48 3.08
C LYS A 49 7.56 -5.24 3.24
N GLY A 50 7.89 -4.88 4.48
CA GLY A 50 8.70 -3.70 4.79
C GLY A 50 10.09 -3.71 4.14
N SER A 51 10.75 -4.89 4.09
CA SER A 51 12.04 -5.04 3.37
C SER A 51 11.87 -4.78 1.88
N THR A 52 10.79 -5.28 1.27
CA THR A 52 10.48 -5.03 -0.15
C THR A 52 10.20 -3.55 -0.38
N CYS A 53 9.43 -2.90 0.50
CA CYS A 53 9.18 -1.45 0.42
C CYS A 53 10.49 -0.66 0.48
N SER A 54 11.38 -0.97 1.43
CA SER A 54 12.67 -0.29 1.57
C SER A 54 13.59 -0.48 0.35
N ILE A 55 13.59 -1.67 -0.24
CA ILE A 55 14.36 -1.94 -1.47
C ILE A 55 13.79 -1.15 -2.64
N LEU A 56 12.47 -1.15 -2.83
CA LEU A 56 11.82 -0.38 -3.89
C LEU A 56 12.06 1.12 -3.71
N GLU A 57 11.91 1.65 -2.49
CA GLU A 57 12.23 3.04 -2.16
C GLU A 57 13.65 3.39 -2.57
N SER A 58 14.63 2.54 -2.22
CA SER A 58 16.04 2.76 -2.57
C SER A 58 16.26 2.75 -4.08
N ILE A 59 15.66 1.80 -4.80
CA ILE A 59 15.78 1.70 -6.27
C ILE A 59 15.24 2.96 -6.95
N TYR A 60 14.04 3.39 -6.59
CA TYR A 60 13.43 4.59 -7.19
C TYR A 60 14.20 5.85 -6.86
N LYS A 61 14.64 6.00 -5.61
CA LYS A 61 15.48 7.11 -5.18
C LYS A 61 16.78 7.20 -5.97
N GLU A 62 17.52 6.09 -6.11
CA GLU A 62 18.76 6.01 -6.90
C GLU A 62 18.52 6.27 -8.39
N ALA A 63 17.36 5.90 -8.89
CA ALA A 63 16.93 6.22 -10.25
C ALA A 63 16.54 7.70 -10.46
N GLY A 64 16.58 8.51 -9.42
CA GLY A 64 16.30 9.95 -9.46
C GLY A 64 14.82 10.33 -9.37
N TYR A 65 13.94 9.39 -8.96
CA TYR A 65 12.52 9.68 -8.71
C TYR A 65 12.32 10.22 -7.30
N LYS A 66 11.35 11.11 -7.13
CA LYS A 66 10.86 11.54 -5.82
C LYS A 66 9.91 10.48 -5.28
N VAL A 67 10.46 9.51 -4.56
CA VAL A 67 9.71 8.38 -4.03
C VAL A 67 9.13 8.68 -2.65
N ALA A 68 7.88 8.26 -2.45
CA ALA A 68 7.22 8.20 -1.15
C ALA A 68 7.06 6.75 -0.71
N CYS A 69 7.11 6.51 0.61
CA CYS A 69 6.94 5.19 1.18
C CYS A 69 6.05 5.25 2.43
N TYR A 70 5.01 4.40 2.47
CA TYR A 70 4.17 4.18 3.64
C TYR A 70 4.35 2.76 4.14
N THR A 71 4.77 2.60 5.41
CA THR A 71 5.06 1.30 6.02
C THR A 71 4.44 1.16 7.40
N SER A 72 4.24 -0.07 7.88
CA SER A 72 3.71 -0.36 9.22
C SER A 72 4.20 -1.72 9.76
N PRO A 73 4.31 -1.85 11.11
CA PRO A 73 4.19 -0.79 12.11
C PRO A 73 5.44 0.11 12.18
N HIS A 74 5.40 1.17 12.99
CA HIS A 74 6.60 1.90 13.41
C HIS A 74 7.24 1.24 14.64
N PHE A 75 8.50 1.54 14.91
CA PHE A 75 9.23 1.03 16.07
C PHE A 75 9.23 2.01 17.24
N LEU A 76 9.56 3.28 16.99
CA LEU A 76 9.68 4.31 18.02
C LEU A 76 8.74 5.49 17.77
N HIS A 77 8.69 6.01 16.55
CA HIS A 77 7.95 7.21 16.22
C HIS A 77 6.99 6.98 15.06
N PHE A 78 5.80 7.54 15.15
CA PHE A 78 4.77 7.41 14.11
C PHE A 78 5.26 7.85 12.73
N ASN A 79 6.13 8.87 12.69
CA ASN A 79 6.72 9.42 11.47
C ASN A 79 7.47 8.38 10.61
N GLU A 80 7.97 7.30 11.23
CA GLU A 80 8.64 6.20 10.52
C GLU A 80 7.75 5.58 9.46
N ARG A 81 6.42 5.68 9.64
CA ARG A 81 5.43 5.14 8.70
C ARG A 81 5.36 5.90 7.39
N ILE A 82 5.69 7.19 7.39
CA ILE A 82 5.50 8.10 6.24
C ILE A 82 6.83 8.72 5.89
N LYS A 83 7.39 8.34 4.76
CA LYS A 83 8.69 8.82 4.28
C LYS A 83 8.59 9.40 2.88
N ILE A 84 9.40 10.41 2.62
CA ILE A 84 9.66 10.95 1.28
C ILE A 84 11.17 10.97 1.09
N GLN A 85 11.65 10.34 0.02
CA GLN A 85 13.07 10.22 -0.28
C GLN A 85 13.89 9.55 0.84
N GLY A 86 13.29 8.58 1.56
CA GLY A 86 13.90 7.87 2.67
C GLY A 86 13.94 8.66 3.99
N VAL A 87 13.37 9.86 4.03
CA VAL A 87 13.33 10.72 5.23
C VAL A 87 11.91 10.74 5.79
N ALA A 88 11.78 10.44 7.08
CA ALA A 88 10.50 10.53 7.77
C ALA A 88 9.98 11.99 7.75
N VAL A 89 8.69 12.15 7.51
CA VAL A 89 8.06 13.48 7.49
C VAL A 89 7.97 14.07 8.88
N SER A 90 7.83 15.40 8.96
CA SER A 90 7.74 16.11 10.24
C SER A 90 6.38 15.90 10.93
N ASP A 91 6.37 16.07 12.25
CA ASP A 91 5.12 16.07 13.04
C ASP A 91 4.11 17.08 12.51
N GLY A 92 4.58 18.25 12.07
CA GLY A 92 3.72 19.31 11.52
C GLY A 92 2.91 18.83 10.33
N LEU A 93 3.55 18.19 9.36
CA LEU A 93 2.86 17.66 8.16
C LEU A 93 1.82 16.58 8.52
N ILE A 94 2.14 15.72 9.50
CA ILE A 94 1.19 14.70 9.97
C ILE A 94 0.00 15.35 10.66
N CYS A 95 0.23 16.33 11.54
CA CYS A 95 -0.83 17.05 12.25
C CYS A 95 -1.73 17.82 11.28
N GLU A 96 -1.17 18.45 10.25
CA GLU A 96 -1.94 19.13 9.21
C GLU A 96 -2.81 18.14 8.43
N ALA A 97 -2.27 16.98 8.04
CA ALA A 97 -3.02 15.93 7.37
C ALA A 97 -4.15 15.40 8.26
N PHE A 98 -3.88 15.13 9.54
CA PHE A 98 -4.90 14.70 10.50
C PHE A 98 -6.01 15.74 10.67
N SER A 99 -5.68 17.02 10.69
CA SER A 99 -6.67 18.11 10.76
C SER A 99 -7.59 18.15 9.55
N LYS A 100 -7.04 17.90 8.34
CA LYS A 100 -7.83 17.80 7.11
C LYS A 100 -8.78 16.59 7.14
N ILE A 101 -8.28 15.44 7.60
CA ILE A 101 -9.07 14.22 7.76
C ILE A 101 -10.21 14.45 8.75
N GLU A 102 -9.91 15.05 9.91
CA GLU A 102 -10.89 15.34 10.95
C GLU A 102 -12.03 16.22 10.43
N SER A 103 -11.71 17.23 9.64
CA SER A 103 -12.70 18.09 9.01
C SER A 103 -13.56 17.37 7.96
N ALA A 104 -12.99 16.40 7.23
CA ALA A 104 -13.67 15.69 6.15
C ALA A 104 -14.47 14.48 6.64
N ARG A 105 -14.04 13.82 7.73
CA ARG A 105 -14.73 12.63 8.21
C ARG A 105 -16.09 12.93 8.83
N GLU A 106 -16.27 14.12 9.42
CA GLU A 106 -17.52 14.49 10.10
C GLU A 106 -17.93 13.43 11.13
N GLU A 107 -19.07 12.74 10.91
CA GLU A 107 -19.59 11.66 11.75
C GLU A 107 -18.95 10.28 11.48
N VAL A 108 -18.20 10.13 10.40
CA VAL A 108 -17.58 8.85 10.04
C VAL A 108 -16.42 8.54 10.99
N THR A 109 -16.48 7.39 11.66
CA THR A 109 -15.38 6.93 12.49
C THR A 109 -14.31 6.24 11.62
N LEU A 110 -13.04 6.46 11.93
CA LEU A 110 -11.91 5.83 11.25
C LEU A 110 -11.01 5.12 12.25
N THR A 111 -10.50 3.96 11.88
CA THR A 111 -9.46 3.27 12.65
C THR A 111 -8.14 4.05 12.59
N TYR A 112 -7.26 3.79 13.54
CA TYR A 112 -5.90 4.34 13.56
C TYR A 112 -5.14 4.12 12.24
N PHE A 113 -5.31 2.94 11.63
CA PHE A 113 -4.66 2.61 10.38
C PHE A 113 -5.26 3.37 9.19
N GLU A 114 -6.58 3.53 9.14
CA GLU A 114 -7.25 4.33 8.11
C GLU A 114 -6.82 5.80 8.17
N TYR A 115 -6.71 6.38 9.38
CA TYR A 115 -6.16 7.74 9.54
C TYR A 115 -4.74 7.85 8.99
N GLY A 116 -3.86 6.92 9.37
CA GLY A 116 -2.47 6.90 8.89
C GLY A 116 -2.36 6.76 7.38
N THR A 117 -3.20 5.91 6.80
CA THR A 117 -3.24 5.68 5.34
C THR A 117 -3.67 6.93 4.58
N ILE A 118 -4.77 7.58 5.01
CA ILE A 118 -5.23 8.82 4.38
C ILE A 118 -4.20 9.94 4.54
N ALA A 119 -3.62 10.08 5.74
CA ALA A 119 -2.60 11.10 6.02
C ALA A 119 -1.37 10.94 5.12
N ALA A 120 -0.89 9.71 4.93
CA ALA A 120 0.21 9.43 4.01
C ALA A 120 -0.12 9.91 2.60
N MET A 121 -1.31 9.60 2.09
CA MET A 121 -1.71 9.97 0.73
C MET A 121 -1.93 11.47 0.54
N ILE A 122 -2.44 12.18 1.56
CA ILE A 122 -2.51 13.65 1.55
C ILE A 122 -1.10 14.24 1.42
N ILE A 123 -0.17 13.80 2.28
CA ILE A 123 1.21 14.29 2.31
C ILE A 123 1.92 14.00 0.98
N PHE A 124 1.72 12.81 0.41
CA PHE A 124 2.33 12.43 -0.87
C PHE A 124 1.80 13.26 -2.04
N SER A 125 0.48 13.53 -2.07
CA SER A 125 -0.14 14.37 -3.09
C SER A 125 0.35 15.82 -3.01
N GLU A 126 0.44 16.38 -1.79
CA GLU A 126 0.94 17.74 -1.60
C GLU A 126 2.44 17.90 -1.85
N ALA A 127 3.18 16.81 -1.67
CA ALA A 127 4.60 16.80 -1.97
C ALA A 127 4.91 16.60 -3.46
N ASP A 128 3.92 16.33 -4.32
CA ASP A 128 4.10 16.07 -5.75
C ASP A 128 5.18 15.00 -6.00
N VAL A 129 4.93 13.80 -5.47
CA VAL A 129 5.87 12.68 -5.60
C VAL A 129 5.74 12.02 -6.98
N ASP A 130 6.82 11.41 -7.46
CA ASP A 130 6.83 10.70 -8.75
C ASP A 130 6.26 9.27 -8.63
N VAL A 131 6.32 8.65 -7.43
CA VAL A 131 5.82 7.30 -7.16
C VAL A 131 5.61 7.08 -5.67
N ALA A 132 4.59 6.30 -5.29
CA ALA A 132 4.37 5.87 -3.91
C ALA A 132 4.47 4.36 -3.77
N VAL A 133 5.15 3.89 -2.73
CA VAL A 133 5.23 2.50 -2.30
C VAL A 133 4.45 2.34 -1.01
N LEU A 134 3.38 1.53 -1.04
CA LEU A 134 2.47 1.38 0.08
C LEU A 134 2.51 -0.06 0.63
N GLU A 135 2.85 -0.21 1.90
CA GLU A 135 2.77 -1.49 2.60
C GLU A 135 1.36 -1.76 3.08
N VAL A 136 0.82 -2.92 2.73
CA VAL A 136 -0.43 -3.44 3.27
C VAL A 136 -0.26 -3.79 4.74
N GLY A 137 -1.13 -3.27 5.60
CA GLY A 137 -1.10 -3.55 7.03
C GLY A 137 -1.53 -4.97 7.36
N LEU A 138 -2.74 -5.36 6.94
CA LEU A 138 -3.34 -6.66 7.24
C LEU A 138 -4.14 -7.21 6.05
N GLY A 139 -3.86 -8.46 5.69
CA GLY A 139 -4.56 -9.12 4.59
C GLY A 139 -4.20 -8.52 3.23
N GLY A 140 -5.09 -7.78 2.64
CA GLY A 140 -4.94 -7.09 1.36
C GLY A 140 -6.26 -6.56 0.83
N ARG A 141 -7.20 -7.44 0.50
CA ARG A 141 -8.47 -7.10 -0.18
C ARG A 141 -9.28 -6.00 0.52
N LEU A 142 -9.34 -6.03 1.83
CA LEU A 142 -10.09 -5.08 2.67
C LEU A 142 -9.18 -4.18 3.52
N ASP A 143 -7.88 -4.18 3.24
CA ASP A 143 -6.94 -3.28 3.90
C ASP A 143 -7.13 -1.83 3.41
N ALA A 144 -6.97 -0.86 4.31
CA ALA A 144 -7.18 0.55 3.99
C ALA A 144 -6.32 1.02 2.79
N VAL A 145 -5.10 0.51 2.64
CA VAL A 145 -4.22 0.81 1.50
C VAL A 145 -4.87 0.41 0.17
N ASN A 146 -5.70 -0.64 0.16
CA ASN A 146 -6.33 -1.16 -1.05
C ASN A 146 -7.53 -0.32 -1.54
N VAL A 147 -7.87 0.77 -0.86
CA VAL A 147 -8.83 1.76 -1.38
C VAL A 147 -8.26 2.49 -2.60
N PHE A 148 -6.95 2.61 -2.68
CA PHE A 148 -6.22 3.16 -3.82
C PHE A 148 -5.88 2.04 -4.81
N ASP A 149 -6.25 2.22 -6.07
CA ASP A 149 -5.96 1.23 -7.10
C ASP A 149 -4.47 1.25 -7.44
N ALA A 150 -3.79 0.15 -7.15
CA ALA A 150 -2.36 0.03 -7.41
C ALA A 150 -2.08 -0.16 -8.92
N ASP A 151 -1.10 0.58 -9.45
CA ASP A 151 -0.54 0.36 -10.79
C ASP A 151 0.33 -0.90 -10.81
N CYS A 152 0.97 -1.21 -9.68
CA CYS A 152 1.73 -2.43 -9.47
C CYS A 152 1.40 -3.05 -8.12
N ALA A 153 1.15 -4.37 -8.11
CA ALA A 153 0.93 -5.14 -6.89
C ALA A 153 2.04 -6.16 -6.70
N VAL A 154 2.60 -6.20 -5.49
CA VAL A 154 3.62 -7.16 -5.07
C VAL A 154 3.07 -8.00 -3.94
N VAL A 155 3.05 -9.33 -4.10
CA VAL A 155 2.78 -10.26 -3.00
C VAL A 155 4.06 -11.01 -2.68
N THR A 156 4.63 -10.78 -1.50
CA THR A 156 5.95 -11.31 -1.12
C THR A 156 5.88 -12.79 -0.78
N THR A 157 5.16 -13.13 0.29
CA THR A 157 4.97 -14.53 0.74
C THR A 157 3.54 -14.71 1.23
N VAL A 158 3.07 -15.96 1.22
CA VAL A 158 1.80 -16.37 1.82
C VAL A 158 2.07 -17.51 2.78
N ASP A 159 1.78 -17.28 4.05
CA ASP A 159 1.86 -18.29 5.10
C ASP A 159 0.77 -18.05 6.14
N LEU A 160 0.62 -18.97 7.10
CA LEU A 160 -0.34 -18.87 8.20
C LEU A 160 0.02 -17.68 9.09
N ASP A 161 -0.88 -16.71 9.17
CA ASP A 161 -0.74 -15.51 9.98
C ASP A 161 -2.12 -14.85 10.11
N HIS A 162 -2.37 -14.17 11.24
CA HIS A 162 -3.63 -13.46 11.49
C HIS A 162 -4.88 -14.28 11.16
N MET A 163 -4.88 -15.56 11.56
CA MET A 163 -5.91 -16.53 11.18
C MET A 163 -7.33 -16.13 11.62
N ASP A 164 -7.45 -15.38 12.71
CA ASP A 164 -8.74 -14.86 13.21
C ASP A 164 -9.40 -13.88 12.23
N TYR A 165 -8.63 -13.25 11.34
CA TYR A 165 -9.11 -12.26 10.36
C TYR A 165 -9.09 -12.79 8.93
N LEU A 166 -8.09 -13.60 8.58
CA LEU A 166 -7.80 -13.96 7.19
C LEU A 166 -8.19 -15.41 6.86
N GLY A 167 -8.57 -16.19 7.86
CA GLY A 167 -8.92 -17.60 7.72
C GLY A 167 -7.76 -18.54 8.07
N HIS A 168 -8.09 -19.84 8.17
CA HIS A 168 -7.22 -20.85 8.78
C HIS A 168 -6.37 -21.62 7.78
N THR A 169 -6.37 -21.24 6.50
CA THR A 169 -5.60 -21.91 5.44
C THR A 169 -4.79 -20.92 4.64
N ARG A 170 -3.68 -21.40 4.03
CA ARG A 170 -2.85 -20.57 3.14
C ARG A 170 -3.62 -20.07 1.93
N GLU A 171 -4.59 -20.86 1.45
CA GLU A 171 -5.46 -20.51 0.33
C GLU A 171 -6.37 -19.34 0.68
N ALA A 172 -7.00 -19.36 1.86
CA ALA A 172 -7.83 -18.26 2.34
C ALA A 172 -7.02 -16.98 2.54
N ILE A 173 -5.87 -17.09 3.22
CA ILE A 173 -4.93 -15.98 3.43
C ILE A 173 -4.40 -15.45 2.09
N GLY A 174 -4.07 -16.35 1.16
CA GLY A 174 -3.63 -16.01 -0.18
C GLY A 174 -4.68 -15.25 -0.98
N PHE A 175 -5.96 -15.64 -0.86
CA PHE A 175 -7.08 -14.93 -1.46
C PHE A 175 -7.18 -13.49 -0.95
N GLU A 176 -7.12 -13.28 0.36
CA GLU A 176 -7.15 -11.94 0.95
C GLU A 176 -5.95 -11.09 0.49
N LYS A 177 -4.74 -11.66 0.45
CA LYS A 177 -3.55 -10.94 0.00
C LYS A 177 -3.57 -10.64 -1.49
N ALA A 178 -4.06 -11.56 -2.31
CA ALA A 178 -4.20 -11.35 -3.75
C ALA A 178 -5.23 -10.27 -4.11
N GLY A 179 -6.10 -9.90 -3.19
CA GLY A 179 -7.10 -8.85 -3.38
C GLY A 179 -6.54 -7.43 -3.65
N ILE A 180 -5.22 -7.22 -3.49
CA ILE A 180 -4.55 -5.97 -3.92
C ILE A 180 -4.28 -5.93 -5.43
N ILE A 181 -4.40 -7.05 -6.12
CA ILE A 181 -4.18 -7.14 -7.57
C ILE A 181 -5.44 -6.70 -8.27
N LYS A 182 -5.36 -5.60 -9.01
CA LYS A 182 -6.46 -5.09 -9.82
C LYS A 182 -6.28 -5.51 -11.28
N PRO A 183 -7.34 -5.52 -12.10
CA PRO A 183 -7.23 -5.87 -13.52
C PRO A 183 -6.22 -5.02 -14.30
N SER A 184 -6.01 -3.78 -13.88
CA SER A 184 -5.06 -2.84 -14.45
C SER A 184 -3.66 -2.93 -13.88
N SER A 185 -3.46 -3.63 -12.74
CA SER A 185 -2.18 -3.68 -12.05
C SER A 185 -1.17 -4.53 -12.80
N ALA A 186 0.08 -4.08 -12.88
CA ALA A 186 1.22 -4.94 -13.15
C ALA A 186 1.50 -5.81 -11.91
N ILE A 187 1.79 -7.09 -12.10
CA ILE A 187 2.10 -8.02 -11.01
C ILE A 187 3.60 -8.24 -10.94
N LEU A 188 4.20 -7.91 -9.80
CA LEU A 188 5.60 -8.14 -9.53
C LEU A 188 5.75 -9.25 -8.48
N GLY A 189 6.38 -10.34 -8.89
CA GLY A 189 6.91 -11.38 -8.03
C GLY A 189 5.92 -12.08 -7.12
N ILE A 190 5.71 -13.37 -7.31
CA ILE A 190 5.13 -14.24 -6.29
C ILE A 190 6.13 -15.37 -6.10
N VAL A 191 6.77 -15.41 -4.94
CA VAL A 191 7.42 -16.62 -4.50
C VAL A 191 6.42 -17.38 -3.65
N CYS A 192 5.56 -18.14 -4.30
CA CYS A 192 4.68 -19.08 -3.63
C CYS A 192 4.96 -20.49 -4.10
N LYS A 193 5.22 -21.37 -3.15
CA LYS A 193 4.77 -22.75 -3.27
C LYS A 193 3.25 -22.75 -3.02
N MET A 194 2.48 -22.14 -3.89
CA MET A 194 1.03 -22.32 -3.89
C MET A 194 0.70 -23.56 -4.73
N PRO A 195 -0.15 -24.47 -4.23
CA PRO A 195 -0.88 -25.36 -5.12
C PRO A 195 -1.65 -24.46 -6.11
N ALA A 196 -1.70 -24.91 -7.37
CA ALA A 196 -2.23 -24.13 -8.48
C ALA A 196 -3.58 -23.49 -8.13
N ILE A 197 -3.70 -22.17 -8.29
CA ILE A 197 -5.00 -21.48 -8.30
C ILE A 197 -5.85 -22.18 -9.38
N PRO A 198 -7.08 -22.59 -9.07
CA PRO A 198 -7.95 -23.20 -10.08
C PRO A 198 -8.05 -22.26 -11.28
N LYS A 199 -7.76 -22.78 -12.47
CA LYS A 199 -7.86 -22.04 -13.72
C LYS A 199 -9.34 -21.74 -14.02
N THR A 200 -9.82 -20.63 -13.52
CA THR A 200 -11.06 -20.03 -14.00
C THR A 200 -10.70 -18.64 -14.50
N GLU A 201 -10.26 -18.62 -15.71
CA GLU A 201 -10.26 -17.53 -16.69
C GLU A 201 -8.98 -17.50 -17.55
N PRO A 202 -9.11 -17.13 -18.82
CA PRO A 202 -8.12 -17.49 -19.83
C PRO A 202 -6.91 -16.55 -19.89
N ASP A 203 -5.80 -17.16 -20.16
CA ASP A 203 -4.60 -16.79 -20.93
C ASP A 203 -4.22 -15.30 -21.23
N ASN A 204 -4.50 -14.34 -20.36
CA ASN A 204 -4.08 -12.96 -20.59
C ASN A 204 -3.46 -12.27 -19.36
N PHE A 205 -2.61 -12.96 -18.59
CA PHE A 205 -1.69 -12.24 -17.70
C PHE A 205 -0.55 -11.67 -18.53
N LEU A 206 -0.82 -10.55 -19.19
CA LEU A 206 0.20 -9.76 -19.85
C LEU A 206 0.94 -8.94 -18.79
N PHE A 207 2.20 -9.27 -18.57
CA PHE A 207 3.11 -8.40 -17.85
C PHE A 207 3.25 -7.08 -18.64
N ARG A 208 2.71 -6.00 -18.13
CA ARG A 208 3.00 -4.66 -18.64
C ARG A 208 4.17 -4.09 -17.84
N ALA A 209 5.20 -3.66 -18.53
CA ALA A 209 6.21 -2.80 -17.92
C ALA A 209 5.54 -1.49 -17.52
N ILE A 210 5.72 -1.08 -16.26
CA ILE A 210 5.25 0.23 -15.81
C ILE A 210 6.12 1.27 -16.53
N LYS A 211 5.52 2.06 -17.41
CA LYS A 211 6.17 3.25 -17.94
C LYS A 211 6.14 4.32 -16.85
N ILE A 212 7.24 4.42 -16.12
CA ILE A 212 7.43 5.53 -15.21
C ILE A 212 7.70 6.79 -16.06
N PRO A 213 7.18 7.99 -15.68
CA PRO A 213 7.19 9.18 -16.52
C PRO A 213 8.55 9.60 -17.09
N LYS A 214 9.67 9.18 -16.47
CA LYS A 214 11.05 9.50 -16.91
C LYS A 214 11.70 8.44 -17.83
N GLY A 215 10.94 7.45 -18.29
CA GLY A 215 11.38 6.60 -19.40
C GLY A 215 12.31 5.42 -19.07
N THR A 216 12.54 5.08 -17.80
CA THR A 216 13.34 3.92 -17.41
C THR A 216 12.45 2.70 -17.20
N PRO A 217 12.54 1.63 -18.00
CA PRO A 217 11.73 0.44 -17.81
C PRO A 217 12.25 -0.40 -16.64
N ILE A 218 11.36 -0.75 -15.71
CA ILE A 218 11.63 -1.76 -14.70
C ILE A 218 11.30 -3.13 -15.31
N MET A 219 12.27 -4.03 -15.33
CA MET A 219 12.07 -5.38 -15.84
C MET A 219 11.26 -6.23 -14.87
N ILE A 220 10.14 -6.72 -15.33
CA ILE A 220 9.25 -7.65 -14.62
C ILE A 220 9.52 -9.06 -15.16
N ALA A 221 9.86 -10.01 -14.28
CA ALA A 221 10.11 -11.39 -14.69
C ALA A 221 8.79 -12.13 -15.00
N ARG A 222 8.69 -12.72 -16.18
CA ARG A 222 7.58 -13.61 -16.57
C ARG A 222 7.70 -14.96 -15.89
N ASN A 223 6.61 -15.47 -15.36
CA ASN A 223 6.52 -16.86 -14.94
C ASN A 223 5.97 -17.71 -16.09
N LYS A 224 6.82 -18.00 -17.08
CA LYS A 224 6.76 -19.17 -17.97
C LYS A 224 8.15 -19.38 -18.55
N ASP A 225 8.73 -20.50 -18.17
CA ASP A 225 9.87 -21.19 -18.76
C ASP A 225 10.73 -20.44 -19.79
N LYS A 226 11.86 -19.91 -19.30
CA LYS A 226 13.02 -19.28 -19.95
C LYS A 226 13.01 -17.75 -20.06
N PRO A 227 14.10 -17.10 -19.62
CA PRO A 227 14.29 -15.68 -19.78
C PRO A 227 14.62 -15.38 -21.25
N THR A 228 13.71 -14.75 -21.96
CA THR A 228 14.07 -14.04 -23.18
C THR A 228 14.38 -12.61 -22.80
N ALA A 229 15.67 -12.28 -22.78
CA ALA A 229 16.11 -10.91 -22.70
C ALA A 229 15.63 -10.17 -23.96
N THR A 230 14.73 -9.25 -23.79
CA THR A 230 14.42 -8.28 -24.85
C THR A 230 15.06 -6.96 -24.42
N LYS A 231 16.11 -6.57 -25.13
CA LYS A 231 16.69 -5.23 -25.05
C LYS A 231 15.68 -4.22 -25.60
N TYR A 232 15.44 -3.19 -24.82
CA TYR A 232 14.94 -1.91 -25.31
C TYR A 232 15.89 -0.80 -24.88
#